data_94201068c0c16051246d7bab9731a1d6
#
_entry.id   94201068c0c16051246d7bab9731a1d6
#
_cell.length_a   1.000
_cell.length_b   1.000
_cell.length_c   1.000
_cell.angle_alpha   90.00
_cell.angle_beta   90.00
_cell.angle_gamma   90.00
#
_symmetry.space_group_name_H-M   'P 1'
#
loop_
_entity.id
_entity.type
_entity.pdbx_description
1 polymer ?
#
loop_
_entity_poly.entity_id
_entity_poly.type
_entity_poly.pdbx_seq_one_letter_code
_entity_poly.pdbx_strand_id
1 'polypeptide(L)'
;MEELKDGADIGSGLTQIRTEDAIQWLRSIASQLKDGGELRLEVPDLDGVIKAYDSGEPETEKMLIGDGAKSLWNREKLSRVLNLAGFEISRGKDGWSWNETKTKISIVARKFSRPSPSFPMKDIHCIMSLPRVCWTDTQGELHHAAAKLGFNVSRSTGVFWGQCLERLLETCLTMEGIKYVLTVDYDSIFDAEDIIRLWQVMETRPDVDALCPLQIGRDKNLPLFSIRNPDGSLAREMTEDRLHTDALEMNTGHFGLTLIRLDSLRDLARPLFLGVPNKEGTWGEGRVDDDIFFWNRLREAGKKICLCPRVRIGHLQNVVTWPAEDCRAITQYLTEYHDKGRPIECMTF
;
A
#
# COMPACT_ATOMS: atom_id res chain seq x y z
N MET A 1 -30.47 -17.98 -2.20
CA MET A 1 -29.59 -16.87 -1.78
C MET A 1 -29.91 -16.62 -0.32
N GLU A 2 -28.93 -16.83 0.57
CA GLU A 2 -29.12 -16.45 1.98
C GLU A 2 -29.22 -14.92 2.05
N GLU A 3 -30.15 -14.44 2.87
CA GLU A 3 -30.35 -13.00 3.05
C GLU A 3 -29.18 -12.40 3.84
N LEU A 4 -28.52 -11.37 3.30
CA LEU A 4 -27.39 -10.71 3.96
C LEU A 4 -27.86 -9.99 5.22
N LYS A 5 -27.05 -10.02 6.28
CA LYS A 5 -27.35 -9.48 7.60
C LYS A 5 -26.94 -8.01 7.73
N ASP A 6 -27.67 -7.24 8.54
CA ASP A 6 -27.30 -5.84 8.85
C ASP A 6 -26.17 -5.75 9.88
N GLY A 7 -25.92 -6.80 10.66
CA GLY A 7 -24.84 -6.84 11.63
C GLY A 7 -24.55 -8.24 12.15
N ALA A 8 -23.36 -8.39 12.72
CA ALA A 8 -22.91 -9.58 13.44
C ALA A 8 -22.24 -9.15 14.75
N ASP A 9 -22.57 -9.83 15.83
CA ASP A 9 -21.86 -9.74 17.10
C ASP A 9 -21.14 -11.07 17.32
N ILE A 10 -19.80 -11.00 17.33
CA ILE A 10 -18.96 -12.19 17.53
C ILE A 10 -18.34 -12.23 18.92
N GLY A 11 -18.62 -11.25 19.78
CA GLY A 11 -18.09 -11.19 21.14
C GLY A 11 -16.58 -11.45 21.15
N SER A 12 -16.12 -12.40 21.94
CA SER A 12 -14.72 -12.82 22.04
C SER A 12 -14.31 -13.89 21.02
N GLY A 13 -15.16 -14.21 20.02
CA GLY A 13 -14.88 -15.27 19.04
C GLY A 13 -13.53 -15.18 18.35
N LEU A 14 -13.05 -13.95 18.09
CA LEU A 14 -11.75 -13.73 17.44
C LEU A 14 -10.57 -14.26 18.27
N THR A 15 -10.68 -14.32 19.60
CA THR A 15 -9.62 -14.85 20.47
C THR A 15 -9.43 -16.36 20.35
N GLN A 16 -10.44 -17.07 19.83
CA GLN A 16 -10.42 -18.51 19.58
C GLN A 16 -9.83 -18.88 18.21
N ILE A 17 -9.52 -17.89 17.39
CA ILE A 17 -8.96 -18.08 16.06
C ILE A 17 -7.46 -17.80 16.11
N ARG A 18 -6.65 -18.67 15.48
CA ARG A 18 -5.21 -18.38 15.34
C ARG A 18 -5.01 -17.11 14.52
N THR A 19 -3.97 -16.34 14.86
CA THR A 19 -3.69 -15.06 14.20
C THR A 19 -3.61 -15.18 12.67
N GLU A 20 -2.99 -16.26 12.18
CA GLU A 20 -2.85 -16.54 10.74
C GLU A 20 -4.18 -16.78 10.03
N ASP A 21 -5.17 -17.33 10.74
CA ASP A 21 -6.50 -17.67 10.19
C ASP A 21 -7.50 -16.50 10.35
N ALA A 22 -7.18 -15.50 11.16
CA ALA A 22 -8.11 -14.44 11.55
C ALA A 22 -8.66 -13.64 10.37
N ILE A 23 -7.82 -13.31 9.39
CA ILE A 23 -8.25 -12.55 8.19
C ILE A 23 -9.25 -13.36 7.38
N GLN A 24 -8.97 -14.64 7.14
CA GLN A 24 -9.86 -15.52 6.37
C GLN A 24 -11.21 -15.71 7.08
N TRP A 25 -11.18 -15.88 8.40
CA TRP A 25 -12.37 -16.02 9.21
C TRP A 25 -13.23 -14.77 9.21
N LEU A 26 -12.63 -13.59 9.41
CA LEU A 26 -13.34 -12.30 9.33
C LEU A 26 -13.88 -12.03 7.93
N ARG A 27 -13.17 -12.42 6.85
CA ARG A 27 -13.69 -12.34 5.48
C ARG A 27 -14.93 -13.21 5.28
N SER A 28 -15.00 -14.38 5.91
CA SER A 28 -16.20 -15.21 5.85
C SER A 28 -17.41 -14.55 6.55
N ILE A 29 -17.17 -13.80 7.63
CA ILE A 29 -18.22 -13.00 8.27
C ILE A 29 -18.60 -11.81 7.39
N ALA A 30 -17.63 -11.09 6.83
CA ALA A 30 -17.90 -9.99 5.92
C ALA A 30 -18.77 -10.40 4.73
N SER A 31 -18.58 -11.63 4.21
CA SER A 31 -19.40 -12.15 3.10
C SER A 31 -20.88 -12.31 3.44
N GLN A 32 -21.22 -12.43 4.71
CA GLN A 32 -22.59 -12.60 5.21
C GLN A 32 -23.27 -11.27 5.59
N LEU A 33 -22.52 -10.16 5.60
CA LEU A 33 -23.03 -8.85 5.94
C LEU A 33 -23.36 -8.06 4.67
N LYS A 34 -24.40 -7.22 4.75
CA LYS A 34 -24.65 -6.15 3.76
C LYS A 34 -23.50 -5.15 3.77
N ASP A 35 -23.31 -4.42 2.68
CA ASP A 35 -22.39 -3.30 2.64
C ASP A 35 -22.82 -2.25 3.68
N GLY A 36 -21.85 -1.76 4.46
CA GLY A 36 -22.12 -0.91 5.61
C GLY A 36 -22.63 -1.64 6.86
N GLY A 37 -22.83 -2.97 6.81
CA GLY A 37 -23.23 -3.79 7.95
C GLY A 37 -22.18 -3.77 9.06
N GLU A 38 -22.64 -3.81 10.32
CA GLU A 38 -21.79 -3.66 11.51
C GLU A 38 -21.29 -5.00 12.03
N LEU A 39 -20.01 -5.06 12.36
CA LEU A 39 -19.36 -6.14 13.11
C LEU A 39 -19.01 -5.63 14.50
N ARG A 40 -19.53 -6.29 15.54
CA ARG A 40 -19.18 -6.02 16.93
C ARG A 40 -18.31 -7.14 17.45
N LEU A 41 -17.22 -6.79 18.11
CA LEU A 41 -16.30 -7.73 18.72
C LEU A 41 -15.64 -7.18 19.98
N GLU A 42 -15.21 -8.08 20.85
CA GLU A 42 -14.48 -7.79 22.07
C GLU A 42 -13.25 -8.70 22.14
N VAL A 43 -12.09 -8.15 22.42
CA VAL A 43 -10.84 -8.91 22.59
C VAL A 43 -10.07 -8.43 23.83
N PRO A 44 -9.28 -9.29 24.49
CA PRO A 44 -8.33 -8.83 25.48
C PRO A 44 -7.33 -7.85 24.86
N ASP A 45 -7.09 -6.74 25.53
CA ASP A 45 -6.05 -5.79 25.14
C ASP A 45 -4.70 -6.27 25.68
N LEU A 46 -3.84 -6.75 24.80
CA LEU A 46 -2.52 -7.26 25.17
C LEU A 46 -1.70 -6.20 25.93
N ASP A 47 -1.71 -4.96 25.45
CA ASP A 47 -0.91 -3.88 26.08
C ASP A 47 -1.46 -3.52 27.46
N GLY A 48 -2.80 -3.51 27.61
CA GLY A 48 -3.47 -3.30 28.89
C GLY A 48 -3.24 -4.45 29.88
N VAL A 49 -3.28 -5.70 29.40
CA VAL A 49 -3.04 -6.89 30.24
C VAL A 49 -1.58 -6.93 30.73
N ILE A 50 -0.60 -6.61 29.87
CA ILE A 50 0.81 -6.53 30.27
C ILE A 50 1.03 -5.46 31.34
N LYS A 51 0.47 -4.26 31.15
CA LYS A 51 0.56 -3.18 32.16
C LYS A 51 -0.07 -3.55 33.49
N ALA A 52 -1.22 -4.22 33.47
CA ALA A 52 -1.90 -4.70 34.67
C ALA A 52 -1.11 -5.82 35.38
N TYR A 53 -0.46 -6.70 34.62
CA TYR A 53 0.45 -7.73 35.15
C TYR A 53 1.65 -7.08 35.82
N ASP A 54 2.32 -6.12 35.19
CA ASP A 54 3.47 -5.41 35.75
C ASP A 54 3.13 -4.61 37.03
N SER A 55 1.86 -4.17 37.14
CA SER A 55 1.36 -3.50 38.36
C SER A 55 0.86 -4.45 39.45
N GLY A 56 0.95 -5.78 39.21
CA GLY A 56 0.59 -6.80 40.20
C GLY A 56 -0.92 -7.01 40.36
N GLU A 57 -1.73 -6.69 39.37
CA GLU A 57 -3.18 -6.91 39.44
C GLU A 57 -3.51 -8.41 39.44
N PRO A 58 -4.37 -8.91 40.36
CA PRO A 58 -4.78 -10.31 40.41
C PRO A 58 -5.41 -10.79 39.10
N GLU A 59 -5.17 -12.04 38.69
CA GLU A 59 -5.75 -12.72 37.55
C GLU A 59 -5.19 -12.35 36.14
N THR A 60 -4.34 -11.32 36.03
CA THR A 60 -3.75 -10.95 34.73
C THR A 60 -2.79 -12.02 34.18
N GLU A 61 -2.15 -12.80 35.09
CA GLU A 61 -1.32 -13.93 34.68
C GLU A 61 -2.09 -15.01 33.93
N LYS A 62 -3.33 -15.31 34.32
CA LYS A 62 -4.21 -16.24 33.62
C LYS A 62 -4.57 -15.73 32.21
N MET A 63 -4.76 -14.42 32.06
CA MET A 63 -5.04 -13.81 30.76
C MET A 63 -3.85 -13.91 29.80
N LEU A 64 -2.62 -13.85 30.31
CA LEU A 64 -1.40 -14.00 29.52
C LEU A 64 -1.09 -15.47 29.19
N ILE A 65 -1.36 -16.39 30.09
CA ILE A 65 -0.81 -17.76 30.04
C ILE A 65 -1.88 -18.82 29.73
N GLY A 66 -3.20 -18.58 29.91
CA GLY A 66 -3.99 -19.76 30.04
C GLY A 66 -5.47 -19.85 29.86
N ASP A 67 -6.22 -18.91 29.44
CA ASP A 67 -7.67 -19.10 29.24
C ASP A 67 -8.07 -19.66 27.85
N GLY A 68 -7.16 -20.41 27.20
CA GLY A 68 -7.46 -21.04 25.91
C GLY A 68 -7.52 -20.06 24.72
N ALA A 69 -7.13 -18.80 24.92
CA ALA A 69 -7.03 -17.83 23.83
C ALA A 69 -5.95 -18.26 22.83
N LYS A 70 -6.32 -18.41 21.57
CA LYS A 70 -5.39 -18.78 20.48
C LYS A 70 -4.69 -17.59 19.86
N SER A 71 -5.14 -16.36 20.17
CA SER A 71 -4.55 -15.12 19.66
C SER A 71 -4.69 -13.99 20.66
N LEU A 72 -3.65 -13.15 20.71
CA LEU A 72 -3.61 -11.94 21.51
C LEU A 72 -3.60 -10.73 20.58
N TRP A 73 -4.29 -9.67 20.99
CA TRP A 73 -4.57 -8.51 20.17
C TRP A 73 -4.18 -7.22 20.89
N ASN A 74 -3.53 -6.33 20.19
CA ASN A 74 -3.48 -4.93 20.55
C ASN A 74 -4.23 -4.13 19.47
N ARG A 75 -4.43 -2.85 19.72
CA ARG A 75 -5.19 -1.95 18.85
C ARG A 75 -4.66 -1.96 17.40
N GLU A 76 -3.36 -1.85 17.22
CA GLU A 76 -2.72 -1.78 15.90
C GLU A 76 -2.94 -3.07 15.10
N LYS A 77 -2.63 -4.22 15.71
CA LYS A 77 -2.80 -5.53 15.10
C LYS A 77 -4.27 -5.78 14.73
N LEU A 78 -5.19 -5.43 15.61
CA LEU A 78 -6.62 -5.63 15.40
C LEU A 78 -7.16 -4.74 14.28
N SER A 79 -6.79 -3.45 14.27
CA SER A 79 -7.12 -2.52 13.17
C SER A 79 -6.63 -3.05 11.83
N ARG A 80 -5.39 -3.51 11.78
CA ARG A 80 -4.79 -4.04 10.55
C ARG A 80 -5.56 -5.25 10.03
N VAL A 81 -5.88 -6.20 10.90
CA VAL A 81 -6.58 -7.43 10.50
C VAL A 81 -8.01 -7.15 10.06
N LEU A 82 -8.73 -6.26 10.76
CA LEU A 82 -10.07 -5.82 10.35
C LEU A 82 -10.04 -5.15 8.97
N ASN A 83 -9.12 -4.22 8.74
CA ASN A 83 -8.97 -3.56 7.44
C ASN A 83 -8.66 -4.55 6.31
N LEU A 84 -7.76 -5.52 6.55
CA LEU A 84 -7.43 -6.57 5.59
C LEU A 84 -8.61 -7.51 5.32
N ALA A 85 -9.52 -7.65 6.27
CA ALA A 85 -10.74 -8.45 6.11
C ALA A 85 -11.91 -7.69 5.46
N GLY A 86 -11.76 -6.39 5.17
CA GLY A 86 -12.78 -5.59 4.50
C GLY A 86 -13.69 -4.81 5.46
N PHE A 87 -13.22 -4.54 6.68
CA PHE A 87 -13.91 -3.69 7.66
C PHE A 87 -13.17 -2.39 7.90
N GLU A 88 -13.91 -1.33 8.14
CA GLU A 88 -13.38 -0.07 8.67
C GLU A 88 -13.86 0.12 10.11
N ILE A 89 -13.01 0.71 10.94
CA ILE A 89 -13.38 1.11 12.28
C ILE A 89 -13.95 2.51 12.18
N SER A 90 -15.25 2.65 12.49
CA SER A 90 -15.93 3.95 12.39
C SER A 90 -15.37 4.92 13.42
N ARG A 91 -15.15 6.18 13.01
CA ARG A 91 -15.05 7.31 13.94
C ARG A 91 -16.45 7.76 14.30
N GLY A 92 -16.86 7.55 15.56
CA GLY A 92 -18.04 8.22 16.11
C GLY A 92 -17.79 9.72 16.27
N LYS A 93 -18.84 10.50 16.61
CA LYS A 93 -18.72 11.95 16.90
C LYS A 93 -17.71 12.26 18.02
N ASP A 94 -17.48 11.30 18.91
CA ASP A 94 -16.60 11.40 20.09
C ASP A 94 -15.25 10.69 19.93
N GLY A 95 -14.84 10.33 18.72
CA GLY A 95 -13.61 9.60 18.44
C GLY A 95 -13.85 8.22 17.81
N TRP A 96 -12.88 7.31 17.94
CA TRP A 96 -12.99 5.94 17.44
C TRP A 96 -14.09 5.16 18.18
N SER A 97 -14.79 4.25 17.52
CA SER A 97 -15.76 3.33 18.14
C SER A 97 -15.05 2.25 19.00
N TRP A 98 -14.06 2.68 19.77
CA TRP A 98 -13.32 1.87 20.71
C TRP A 98 -13.82 2.19 22.12
N ASN A 99 -14.22 1.16 22.84
CA ASN A 99 -14.38 1.28 24.27
C ASN A 99 -13.27 0.43 24.92
N GLU A 100 -12.31 1.08 25.53
CA GLU A 100 -11.20 0.43 26.23
C GLU A 100 -11.52 0.39 27.74
N THR A 101 -11.52 -0.79 28.29
CA THR A 101 -11.32 -1.01 29.72
C THR A 101 -9.84 -1.30 29.95
N LYS A 102 -9.38 -1.41 31.20
CA LYS A 102 -7.97 -1.71 31.53
C LYS A 102 -7.39 -2.92 30.76
N THR A 103 -8.20 -3.90 30.40
CA THR A 103 -7.74 -5.19 29.85
C THR A 103 -8.52 -5.66 28.63
N LYS A 104 -9.45 -4.86 28.09
CA LYS A 104 -10.30 -5.26 26.98
C LYS A 104 -10.49 -4.13 25.96
N ILE A 105 -10.55 -4.51 24.70
CA ILE A 105 -10.90 -3.65 23.58
C ILE A 105 -12.24 -4.13 23.02
N SER A 106 -13.25 -3.25 23.04
CA SER A 106 -14.53 -3.48 22.36
C SER A 106 -14.63 -2.58 21.14
N ILE A 107 -14.97 -3.14 19.98
CA ILE A 107 -14.99 -2.45 18.70
C ILE A 107 -16.32 -2.63 17.98
N VAL A 108 -16.75 -1.56 17.32
CA VAL A 108 -17.73 -1.63 16.24
C VAL A 108 -17.02 -1.26 14.94
N ALA A 109 -16.92 -2.23 14.04
CA ALA A 109 -16.36 -2.06 12.70
C ALA A 109 -17.48 -2.18 11.66
N ARG A 110 -17.39 -1.45 10.55
CA ARG A 110 -18.36 -1.54 9.45
C ARG A 110 -17.72 -2.20 8.24
N LYS A 111 -18.49 -3.06 7.58
CA LYS A 111 -18.09 -3.58 6.27
C LYS A 111 -17.99 -2.42 5.28
N PHE A 112 -16.90 -2.38 4.53
CA PHE A 112 -16.74 -1.39 3.48
C PHE A 112 -17.86 -1.51 2.44
N SER A 113 -18.48 -0.39 2.15
CA SER A 113 -19.35 -0.25 0.99
C SER A 113 -18.47 0.06 -0.23
N ARG A 114 -17.95 -0.98 -0.88
CA ARG A 114 -17.09 -0.83 -2.06
C ARG A 114 -17.75 -1.38 -3.30
N PRO A 115 -17.64 -0.69 -4.44
CA PRO A 115 -18.11 -1.23 -5.70
C PRO A 115 -17.39 -2.54 -6.01
N SER A 116 -18.14 -3.52 -6.51
CA SER A 116 -17.56 -4.77 -7.01
C SER A 116 -17.12 -4.57 -8.46
N PRO A 117 -15.88 -4.92 -8.82
CA PRO A 117 -15.46 -4.82 -10.21
C PRO A 117 -16.21 -5.82 -11.09
N SER A 118 -16.53 -5.41 -12.31
CA SER A 118 -16.94 -6.34 -13.35
C SER A 118 -15.73 -6.99 -13.99
N PHE A 119 -15.74 -8.29 -14.18
CA PHE A 119 -14.66 -9.01 -14.86
C PHE A 119 -15.09 -9.37 -16.29
N PRO A 120 -14.19 -9.24 -17.28
CA PRO A 120 -12.86 -8.65 -17.21
C PRO A 120 -12.89 -7.12 -17.01
N MET A 121 -11.86 -6.57 -16.35
CA MET A 121 -11.68 -5.12 -16.14
C MET A 121 -11.18 -4.45 -17.44
N LYS A 122 -12.07 -4.34 -18.42
CA LYS A 122 -11.75 -3.86 -19.77
C LYS A 122 -11.47 -2.35 -19.86
N ASP A 123 -11.86 -1.60 -18.85
CA ASP A 123 -11.63 -0.16 -18.75
C ASP A 123 -10.25 0.21 -18.17
N ILE A 124 -9.46 -0.80 -17.81
CA ILE A 124 -8.05 -0.64 -17.39
C ILE A 124 -7.13 -1.13 -18.50
N HIS A 125 -6.10 -0.34 -18.81
CA HIS A 125 -4.96 -0.76 -19.63
C HIS A 125 -3.66 -0.61 -18.82
N CYS A 126 -2.91 -1.70 -18.67
CA CYS A 126 -1.65 -1.66 -17.97
C CYS A 126 -0.49 -1.32 -18.90
N ILE A 127 0.42 -0.48 -18.43
CA ILE A 127 1.65 -0.13 -19.14
C ILE A 127 2.88 -0.32 -18.28
N MET A 128 3.96 -0.77 -18.90
CA MET A 128 5.24 -1.00 -18.22
C MET A 128 6.40 -0.50 -19.08
N SER A 129 7.19 0.42 -18.54
CA SER A 129 8.50 0.78 -19.09
C SER A 129 9.53 -0.24 -18.59
N LEU A 130 10.20 -0.93 -19.52
CA LEU A 130 11.15 -1.98 -19.21
C LEU A 130 12.58 -1.54 -19.54
N PRO A 131 13.53 -1.68 -18.60
CA PRO A 131 14.94 -1.72 -18.94
C PRO A 131 15.26 -3.02 -19.68
N ARG A 132 16.50 -3.17 -20.14
CA ARG A 132 16.94 -4.40 -20.83
C ARG A 132 16.89 -5.65 -19.95
N VAL A 133 16.97 -5.47 -18.63
CA VAL A 133 16.86 -6.52 -17.61
C VAL A 133 15.75 -6.14 -16.64
N CYS A 134 14.86 -7.07 -16.34
CA CYS A 134 13.77 -6.87 -15.36
C CYS A 134 13.68 -8.09 -14.43
N TRP A 135 12.98 -7.89 -13.31
CA TRP A 135 12.73 -8.96 -12.36
C TRP A 135 11.62 -9.89 -12.86
N THR A 136 11.92 -11.20 -12.86
CA THR A 136 10.96 -12.24 -13.28
C THR A 136 9.75 -12.32 -12.35
N ASP A 137 9.94 -12.02 -11.05
CA ASP A 137 8.87 -12.04 -10.07
C ASP A 137 7.86 -10.94 -10.37
N THR A 138 8.29 -9.71 -10.67
CA THR A 138 7.37 -8.64 -11.11
C THR A 138 6.58 -9.04 -12.35
N GLN A 139 7.23 -9.70 -13.32
CA GLN A 139 6.55 -10.17 -14.53
C GLN A 139 5.53 -11.28 -14.22
N GLY A 140 5.87 -12.17 -13.29
CA GLY A 140 5.00 -13.24 -12.81
C GLY A 140 3.72 -12.67 -12.18
N GLU A 141 3.86 -11.76 -11.22
CA GLU A 141 2.73 -11.11 -10.55
C GLU A 141 1.86 -10.31 -11.52
N LEU A 142 2.47 -9.56 -12.44
CA LEU A 142 1.73 -8.82 -13.45
C LEU A 142 0.92 -9.74 -14.37
N HIS A 143 1.51 -10.85 -14.84
CA HIS A 143 0.80 -11.81 -15.68
C HIS A 143 -0.34 -12.51 -14.93
N HIS A 144 -0.11 -12.87 -13.66
CA HIS A 144 -1.13 -13.46 -12.82
C HIS A 144 -2.31 -12.51 -12.60
N ALA A 145 -2.01 -11.25 -12.25
CA ALA A 145 -3.03 -10.22 -12.06
C ALA A 145 -3.80 -9.94 -13.36
N ALA A 146 -3.11 -9.79 -14.51
CA ALA A 146 -3.72 -9.55 -15.79
C ALA A 146 -4.65 -10.70 -16.21
N ALA A 147 -4.22 -11.95 -16.01
CA ALA A 147 -5.04 -13.13 -16.29
C ALA A 147 -6.27 -13.21 -15.38
N LYS A 148 -6.13 -12.92 -14.09
CA LYS A 148 -7.22 -12.95 -13.11
C LYS A 148 -8.23 -11.84 -13.32
N LEU A 149 -7.78 -10.62 -13.64
CA LEU A 149 -8.63 -9.43 -13.74
C LEU A 149 -9.09 -9.14 -15.18
N GLY A 150 -8.42 -9.70 -16.18
CA GLY A 150 -8.81 -9.60 -17.59
C GLY A 150 -8.49 -8.26 -18.27
N PHE A 151 -7.48 -7.52 -17.79
CA PHE A 151 -6.98 -6.32 -18.46
C PHE A 151 -5.79 -6.62 -19.38
N ASN A 152 -5.54 -5.72 -20.35
CA ASN A 152 -4.43 -5.84 -21.26
C ASN A 152 -3.17 -5.13 -20.77
N VAL A 153 -1.99 -5.61 -21.20
CA VAL A 153 -0.68 -5.07 -20.83
C VAL A 153 0.10 -4.68 -22.08
N SER A 154 0.56 -3.43 -22.14
CA SER A 154 1.53 -2.95 -23.13
C SER A 154 2.88 -2.66 -22.49
N ARG A 155 3.96 -2.95 -23.22
CA ARG A 155 5.32 -2.78 -22.75
C ARG A 155 6.15 -2.00 -23.74
N SER A 156 7.06 -1.16 -23.25
CA SER A 156 8.05 -0.48 -24.07
C SER A 156 9.44 -0.71 -23.47
N THR A 157 10.36 -1.21 -24.27
CA THR A 157 11.75 -1.43 -23.85
C THR A 157 12.63 -0.33 -24.40
N GLY A 158 13.45 0.29 -23.55
CA GLY A 158 14.36 1.35 -23.94
C GLY A 158 15.33 1.73 -22.83
N VAL A 159 16.27 2.64 -23.16
CA VAL A 159 17.26 3.15 -22.24
C VAL A 159 16.68 4.24 -21.33
N PHE A 160 15.78 5.05 -21.88
CA PHE A 160 15.18 6.18 -21.19
C PHE A 160 13.76 5.82 -20.72
N TRP A 161 13.63 5.60 -19.43
CA TRP A 161 12.40 5.13 -18.78
C TRP A 161 11.21 6.04 -19.06
N GLY A 162 11.35 7.36 -18.84
CA GLY A 162 10.26 8.32 -19.03
C GLY A 162 9.79 8.41 -20.48
N GLN A 163 10.70 8.34 -21.47
CA GLN A 163 10.33 8.35 -22.89
C GLN A 163 9.55 7.07 -23.30
N CYS A 164 9.92 5.92 -22.71
CA CYS A 164 9.19 4.67 -22.96
C CYS A 164 7.78 4.75 -22.39
N LEU A 165 7.64 5.30 -21.17
CA LEU A 165 6.36 5.45 -20.51
C LEU A 165 5.46 6.47 -21.22
N GLU A 166 6.02 7.61 -21.65
CA GLU A 166 5.30 8.64 -22.41
C GLU A 166 4.68 8.08 -23.69
N ARG A 167 5.45 7.33 -24.50
CA ARG A 167 4.94 6.68 -25.73
C ARG A 167 3.81 5.71 -25.44
N LEU A 168 3.86 4.98 -24.33
CA LEU A 168 2.80 4.08 -23.92
C LEU A 168 1.55 4.86 -23.49
N LEU A 169 1.70 5.94 -22.74
CA LEU A 169 0.60 6.83 -22.36
C LEU A 169 -0.07 7.46 -23.57
N GLU A 170 0.71 7.95 -24.54
CA GLU A 170 0.19 8.50 -25.79
C GLU A 170 -0.62 7.46 -26.57
N THR A 171 -0.15 6.22 -26.60
CA THR A 171 -0.91 5.11 -27.22
C THR A 171 -2.22 4.87 -26.46
N CYS A 172 -2.21 4.86 -25.12
CA CYS A 172 -3.44 4.69 -24.33
C CYS A 172 -4.46 5.80 -24.58
N LEU A 173 -4.01 7.03 -24.81
CA LEU A 173 -4.90 8.17 -25.12
C LEU A 173 -5.69 8.01 -26.42
N THR A 174 -5.26 7.11 -27.32
CA THR A 174 -5.96 6.78 -28.56
C THR A 174 -6.89 5.56 -28.44
N MET A 175 -6.85 4.85 -27.31
CA MET A 175 -7.66 3.65 -27.10
C MET A 175 -9.09 4.01 -26.68
N GLU A 176 -10.07 3.37 -27.31
CA GLU A 176 -11.48 3.51 -26.93
C GLU A 176 -11.82 2.64 -25.71
N GLY A 177 -12.70 3.14 -24.84
CA GLY A 177 -13.24 2.41 -23.70
C GLY A 177 -12.29 2.30 -22.50
N ILE A 178 -11.06 2.81 -22.59
CA ILE A 178 -10.11 2.85 -21.49
C ILE A 178 -10.37 4.08 -20.62
N LYS A 179 -10.67 3.86 -19.34
CA LYS A 179 -10.81 4.92 -18.32
C LYS A 179 -9.54 5.13 -17.54
N TYR A 180 -8.81 4.04 -17.25
CA TYR A 180 -7.67 4.03 -16.37
C TYR A 180 -6.44 3.45 -17.05
N VAL A 181 -5.31 4.07 -16.79
CA VAL A 181 -4.00 3.49 -17.06
C VAL A 181 -3.39 3.03 -15.75
N LEU A 182 -2.98 1.76 -15.69
CA LEU A 182 -2.22 1.19 -14.60
C LEU A 182 -0.74 1.16 -14.99
N THR A 183 0.10 1.90 -14.28
CA THR A 183 1.55 1.84 -14.48
C THR A 183 2.16 0.81 -13.54
N VAL A 184 3.14 0.07 -14.00
CA VAL A 184 3.90 -0.90 -13.21
C VAL A 184 5.38 -0.73 -13.49
N ASP A 185 6.19 -0.53 -12.45
CA ASP A 185 7.65 -0.58 -12.56
C ASP A 185 8.17 -2.02 -12.54
N TYR A 186 9.33 -2.22 -13.17
CA TYR A 186 9.93 -3.53 -13.42
C TYR A 186 10.41 -4.29 -12.17
N ASP A 187 10.35 -3.67 -11.00
CA ASP A 187 10.84 -4.16 -9.71
C ASP A 187 9.81 -4.04 -8.57
N SER A 188 8.53 -3.95 -8.91
CA SER A 188 7.42 -3.91 -7.95
C SER A 188 6.81 -5.29 -7.73
N ILE A 189 6.44 -5.59 -6.49
CA ILE A 189 5.72 -6.81 -6.09
C ILE A 189 4.37 -6.43 -5.52
N PHE A 190 3.32 -6.98 -6.10
CA PHE A 190 1.92 -6.71 -5.76
C PHE A 190 1.05 -7.91 -6.15
N ASP A 191 -0.20 -7.92 -5.73
CA ASP A 191 -1.18 -8.91 -6.17
C ASP A 191 -2.41 -8.28 -6.86
N ALA A 192 -3.28 -9.14 -7.39
CA ALA A 192 -4.50 -8.68 -8.07
C ALA A 192 -5.46 -7.92 -7.14
N GLU A 193 -5.45 -8.24 -5.84
CA GLU A 193 -6.29 -7.58 -4.85
C GLU A 193 -5.85 -6.12 -4.63
N ASP A 194 -4.55 -5.83 -4.72
CA ASP A 194 -4.03 -4.47 -4.63
C ASP A 194 -4.59 -3.59 -5.75
N ILE A 195 -4.68 -4.13 -6.97
CA ILE A 195 -5.27 -3.43 -8.14
C ILE A 195 -6.77 -3.20 -7.93
N ILE A 196 -7.50 -4.22 -7.45
CA ILE A 196 -8.93 -4.09 -7.13
C ILE A 196 -9.16 -2.97 -6.11
N ARG A 197 -8.34 -2.89 -5.06
CA ARG A 197 -8.46 -1.86 -4.03
C ARG A 197 -8.18 -0.46 -4.55
N LEU A 198 -7.14 -0.29 -5.36
CA LEU A 198 -6.88 1.00 -6.02
C LEU A 198 -8.06 1.41 -6.90
N TRP A 199 -8.58 0.49 -7.72
CA TRP A 199 -9.74 0.73 -8.57
C TRP A 199 -10.99 1.12 -7.74
N GLN A 200 -11.27 0.41 -6.65
CA GLN A 200 -12.40 0.72 -5.76
C GLN A 200 -12.31 2.13 -5.16
N VAL A 201 -11.12 2.56 -4.77
CA VAL A 201 -10.91 3.93 -4.27
C VAL A 201 -11.15 4.94 -5.40
N MET A 202 -10.61 4.69 -6.59
CA MET A 202 -10.79 5.58 -7.74
C MET A 202 -12.28 5.69 -8.14
N GLU A 203 -13.07 4.62 -8.10
CA GLU A 203 -14.51 4.65 -8.39
C GLU A 203 -15.31 5.41 -7.33
N THR A 204 -14.92 5.35 -6.06
CA THR A 204 -15.59 6.08 -4.97
C THR A 204 -15.11 7.52 -4.81
N ARG A 205 -13.99 7.88 -5.45
CA ARG A 205 -13.35 9.20 -5.35
C ARG A 205 -13.14 9.81 -6.74
N PRO A 206 -14.22 10.29 -7.39
CA PRO A 206 -14.15 10.89 -8.74
C PRO A 206 -13.29 12.16 -8.80
N ASP A 207 -12.99 12.75 -7.65
CA ASP A 207 -12.09 13.90 -7.48
C ASP A 207 -10.59 13.54 -7.55
N VAL A 208 -10.22 12.25 -7.54
CA VAL A 208 -8.83 11.78 -7.60
C VAL A 208 -8.43 11.46 -9.04
N ASP A 209 -7.38 12.06 -9.55
CA ASP A 209 -6.86 11.88 -10.91
C ASP A 209 -5.81 10.78 -11.00
N ALA A 210 -4.96 10.62 -9.97
CA ALA A 210 -3.97 9.56 -9.89
C ALA A 210 -3.85 9.03 -8.45
N LEU A 211 -3.72 7.71 -8.31
CA LEU A 211 -3.66 7.02 -7.03
C LEU A 211 -2.49 6.04 -6.99
N CYS A 212 -1.54 6.25 -6.07
CA CYS A 212 -0.39 5.37 -5.84
C CYS A 212 -0.62 4.53 -4.57
N PRO A 213 -0.15 3.28 -4.50
CA PRO A 213 -0.02 2.54 -3.24
C PRO A 213 1.15 3.06 -2.42
N LEU A 214 1.26 2.61 -1.18
CA LEU A 214 2.43 2.85 -0.34
C LEU A 214 3.56 1.90 -0.75
N GLN A 215 4.73 2.47 -1.07
CA GLN A 215 5.96 1.74 -1.37
C GLN A 215 7.15 2.42 -0.66
N ILE A 216 8.14 1.62 -0.26
CA ILE A 216 9.39 2.11 0.34
C ILE A 216 10.48 2.13 -0.72
N GLY A 217 11.32 3.16 -0.70
CA GLY A 217 12.47 3.29 -1.62
C GLY A 217 13.51 2.21 -1.39
N ARG A 218 14.24 1.87 -2.46
CA ARG A 218 15.40 0.97 -2.39
C ARG A 218 16.49 1.60 -1.54
N ASP A 219 17.19 0.79 -0.74
CA ASP A 219 18.34 1.19 0.08
C ASP A 219 18.07 2.36 1.06
N LYS A 220 16.82 2.76 1.21
CA LYS A 220 16.40 3.86 2.08
C LYS A 220 15.11 3.48 2.78
N ASN A 221 15.07 3.58 4.09
CA ASN A 221 13.85 3.38 4.87
C ASN A 221 12.90 4.59 4.75
N LEU A 222 12.70 5.08 3.52
CA LEU A 222 11.88 6.26 3.24
C LEU A 222 10.79 5.91 2.24
N PRO A 223 9.53 6.29 2.51
CA PRO A 223 8.44 6.13 1.57
C PRO A 223 8.67 6.93 0.26
N LEU A 224 8.16 6.37 -0.85
CA LEU A 224 8.26 6.97 -2.18
C LEU A 224 7.10 7.92 -2.46
N PHE A 225 6.88 8.88 -1.59
CA PHE A 225 5.94 9.98 -1.79
C PHE A 225 6.42 11.24 -1.06
N SER A 226 5.84 12.37 -1.40
CA SER A 226 5.98 13.58 -0.60
C SER A 226 4.63 14.28 -0.43
N ILE A 227 4.42 14.86 0.75
CA ILE A 227 3.26 15.67 1.10
C ILE A 227 3.76 17.09 1.36
N ARG A 228 3.03 18.09 0.91
CA ARG A 228 3.34 19.48 1.23
C ARG A 228 2.63 19.88 2.51
N ASN A 229 3.41 20.28 3.49
CA ASN A 229 2.89 20.86 4.72
C ASN A 229 2.34 22.29 4.49
N PRO A 230 1.54 22.82 5.41
CA PRO A 230 1.01 24.19 5.31
C PRO A 230 2.10 25.28 5.22
N ASP A 231 3.29 25.04 5.77
CA ASP A 231 4.45 25.95 5.69
C ASP A 231 5.21 25.85 4.35
N GLY A 232 4.74 25.01 3.43
CA GLY A 232 5.36 24.76 2.12
C GLY A 232 6.49 23.74 2.12
N SER A 233 6.92 23.23 3.27
CA SER A 233 7.93 22.16 3.37
C SER A 233 7.38 20.84 2.84
N LEU A 234 8.27 19.92 2.43
CA LEU A 234 7.91 18.58 2.00
C LEU A 234 8.16 17.59 3.15
N ALA A 235 7.14 16.78 3.46
CA ALA A 235 7.22 15.70 4.42
C ALA A 235 7.05 14.34 3.73
N ARG A 236 7.70 13.32 4.28
CA ARG A 236 7.53 11.90 3.92
C ARG A 236 7.10 11.06 5.12
N GLU A 237 6.71 11.72 6.20
CA GLU A 237 6.30 11.04 7.42
C GLU A 237 4.90 10.46 7.29
N MET A 238 4.76 9.20 7.69
CA MET A 238 3.50 8.49 7.73
C MET A 238 3.03 8.36 9.19
N THR A 239 2.12 9.24 9.59
CA THR A 239 1.49 9.17 10.90
C THR A 239 0.39 8.10 10.92
N GLU A 240 -0.01 7.64 12.10
CA GLU A 240 -1.07 6.63 12.27
C GLU A 240 -2.37 7.05 11.58
N ASP A 241 -2.79 8.30 11.76
CA ASP A 241 -4.00 8.84 11.11
C ASP A 241 -3.92 8.78 9.58
N ARG A 242 -2.76 9.03 8.99
CA ARG A 242 -2.53 8.98 7.54
C ARG A 242 -2.60 7.54 7.01
N LEU A 243 -2.11 6.56 7.79
CA LEU A 243 -2.15 5.14 7.42
C LEU A 243 -3.55 4.59 7.21
N HIS A 244 -4.56 5.19 7.82
CA HIS A 244 -5.94 4.74 7.78
C HIS A 244 -6.81 5.44 6.73
N THR A 245 -6.24 6.33 5.92
CA THR A 245 -6.97 7.00 4.82
C THR A 245 -6.95 6.14 3.55
N ASP A 246 -8.02 6.26 2.74
CA ASP A 246 -8.07 5.60 1.42
C ASP A 246 -7.37 6.44 0.33
N ALA A 247 -7.35 7.77 0.48
CA ALA A 247 -6.72 8.68 -0.46
C ALA A 247 -6.15 9.90 0.30
N LEU A 248 -4.85 9.88 0.52
CA LEU A 248 -4.09 10.97 1.12
C LEU A 248 -3.51 11.83 0.00
N GLU A 249 -3.90 13.10 -0.07
CA GLU A 249 -3.36 14.01 -1.09
C GLU A 249 -1.84 14.15 -0.94
N MET A 250 -1.11 14.01 -2.04
CA MET A 250 0.35 14.06 -2.05
C MET A 250 0.87 15.03 -3.10
N ASN A 251 2.14 15.40 -2.96
CA ASN A 251 2.85 16.29 -3.85
C ASN A 251 3.54 15.54 -4.99
N THR A 252 4.17 14.42 -4.67
CA THR A 252 4.82 13.51 -5.62
C THR A 252 4.56 12.06 -5.19
N GLY A 253 4.51 11.15 -6.15
CA GLY A 253 4.36 9.73 -5.96
C GLY A 253 5.41 8.91 -6.71
N HIS A 254 5.09 7.68 -7.04
CA HIS A 254 5.93 6.75 -7.78
C HIS A 254 5.10 6.01 -8.85
N PHE A 255 5.74 5.20 -9.69
CA PHE A 255 5.10 4.44 -10.77
C PHE A 255 5.06 2.92 -10.53
N GLY A 256 5.41 2.48 -9.34
CA GLY A 256 5.48 1.05 -8.97
C GLY A 256 4.19 0.28 -9.22
N LEU A 257 3.05 0.88 -8.89
CA LEU A 257 1.70 0.39 -9.20
C LEU A 257 0.72 1.56 -9.10
N THR A 258 0.66 2.42 -10.11
CA THR A 258 -0.14 3.63 -10.04
C THR A 258 -1.31 3.59 -11.02
N LEU A 259 -2.51 3.86 -10.50
CA LEU A 259 -3.72 3.96 -11.30
C LEU A 259 -4.02 5.43 -11.60
N ILE A 260 -4.10 5.78 -12.90
CA ILE A 260 -4.28 7.15 -13.39
C ILE A 260 -5.55 7.21 -14.26
N ARG A 261 -6.41 8.21 -14.03
CA ARG A 261 -7.51 8.49 -14.95
C ARG A 261 -6.95 8.95 -16.29
N LEU A 262 -7.28 8.26 -17.35
CA LEU A 262 -6.73 8.57 -18.68
C LEU A 262 -7.10 9.98 -19.15
N ASP A 263 -8.33 10.43 -18.84
CA ASP A 263 -8.79 11.76 -19.24
C ASP A 263 -8.01 12.90 -18.55
N SER A 264 -7.44 12.65 -17.39
CA SER A 264 -6.60 13.64 -16.68
C SER A 264 -5.29 13.99 -17.42
N LEU A 265 -4.89 13.14 -18.38
CA LEU A 265 -3.67 13.30 -19.16
C LEU A 265 -3.87 14.00 -20.52
N ARG A 266 -5.13 14.16 -20.99
CA ARG A 266 -5.42 14.65 -22.36
C ARG A 266 -4.92 16.06 -22.61
N ASP A 267 -5.16 16.95 -21.65
CA ASP A 267 -4.89 18.38 -21.81
C ASP A 267 -3.54 18.81 -21.20
N LEU A 268 -2.73 17.85 -20.78
CA LEU A 268 -1.41 18.15 -20.21
C LEU A 268 -0.43 18.58 -21.30
N ALA A 269 0.35 19.62 -21.00
CA ALA A 269 1.44 20.05 -21.88
C ALA A 269 2.53 18.96 -22.00
N ARG A 270 3.05 18.80 -23.21
CA ARG A 270 4.15 17.87 -23.52
C ARG A 270 5.51 18.55 -23.38
N PRO A 271 6.58 17.81 -23.07
CA PRO A 271 6.60 16.40 -22.72
C PRO A 271 5.99 16.14 -21.32
N LEU A 272 5.51 14.90 -21.09
CA LEU A 272 5.05 14.48 -19.75
C LEU A 272 6.20 14.16 -18.81
N PHE A 273 7.29 13.64 -19.36
CA PHE A 273 8.49 13.24 -18.60
C PHE A 273 9.71 14.01 -19.15
N LEU A 274 10.42 14.69 -18.25
CA LEU A 274 11.63 15.41 -18.59
C LEU A 274 12.53 15.55 -17.36
N GLY A 275 13.75 15.01 -17.44
CA GLY A 275 14.78 15.33 -16.47
C GLY A 275 15.27 16.77 -16.66
N VAL A 276 15.35 17.54 -15.56
CA VAL A 276 15.82 18.92 -15.59
C VAL A 276 17.01 19.05 -14.63
N PRO A 277 18.18 19.50 -15.11
CA PRO A 277 19.32 19.76 -14.25
C PRO A 277 19.02 20.90 -13.24
N ASN A 278 19.79 20.97 -12.18
CA ASN A 278 19.69 22.06 -11.21
C ASN A 278 20.10 23.42 -11.84
N LYS A 279 20.03 24.50 -11.05
CA LYS A 279 20.33 25.87 -11.52
C LYS A 279 21.77 26.05 -12.04
N GLU A 280 22.68 25.21 -11.57
CA GLU A 280 24.09 25.19 -11.99
C GLU A 280 24.30 24.34 -13.27
N GLY A 281 23.25 23.78 -13.85
CA GLY A 281 23.31 22.90 -15.02
C GLY A 281 23.87 21.51 -14.71
N THR A 282 23.87 21.09 -13.46
CA THR A 282 24.37 19.76 -13.02
C THR A 282 23.24 18.83 -12.63
N TRP A 283 23.53 17.52 -12.58
CA TRP A 283 22.61 16.49 -12.14
C TRP A 283 22.72 16.18 -10.62
N GLY A 284 23.28 17.11 -9.86
CA GLY A 284 23.38 17.05 -8.41
C GLY A 284 22.08 17.38 -7.68
N GLU A 285 22.22 17.80 -6.43
CA GLU A 285 21.09 18.22 -5.60
C GLU A 285 20.32 19.39 -6.25
N GLY A 286 19.00 19.37 -6.13
CA GLY A 286 18.11 20.38 -6.75
C GLY A 286 17.72 20.09 -8.20
N ARG A 287 18.18 18.98 -8.81
CA ARG A 287 17.67 18.51 -10.10
C ARG A 287 16.21 18.07 -9.97
N VAL A 288 15.51 17.99 -11.08
CA VAL A 288 14.17 17.39 -11.17
C VAL A 288 14.30 16.13 -12.03
N ASP A 289 14.06 14.98 -11.41
CA ASP A 289 14.01 13.71 -12.11
C ASP A 289 12.71 13.62 -12.97
N ASP A 290 12.69 12.81 -14.00
CA ASP A 290 11.60 12.76 -14.99
C ASP A 290 10.26 12.32 -14.39
N ASP A 291 10.26 11.45 -13.39
CA ASP A 291 9.07 11.07 -12.61
C ASP A 291 8.54 12.26 -11.77
N ILE A 292 9.43 13.01 -11.12
CA ILE A 292 9.07 14.22 -10.36
C ILE A 292 8.49 15.31 -11.28
N PHE A 293 9.06 15.43 -12.49
CA PHE A 293 8.53 16.34 -13.51
C PHE A 293 7.09 16.01 -13.88
N PHE A 294 6.75 14.72 -14.08
CA PHE A 294 5.39 14.27 -14.36
C PHE A 294 4.41 14.68 -13.23
N TRP A 295 4.75 14.43 -11.98
CA TRP A 295 3.91 14.80 -10.86
C TRP A 295 3.70 16.31 -10.73
N ASN A 296 4.73 17.10 -11.01
CA ASN A 296 4.64 18.56 -11.05
C ASN A 296 3.66 19.01 -12.17
N ARG A 297 3.74 18.41 -13.37
CA ARG A 297 2.82 18.68 -14.48
C ARG A 297 1.37 18.45 -14.11
N LEU A 298 1.06 17.31 -13.49
CA LEU A 298 -0.29 17.01 -13.03
C LEU A 298 -0.80 18.09 -12.05
N ARG A 299 -0.01 18.44 -11.05
CA ARG A 299 -0.40 19.44 -10.05
C ARG A 299 -0.58 20.84 -10.65
N GLU A 300 0.33 21.25 -11.51
CA GLU A 300 0.24 22.55 -12.23
C GLU A 300 -1.04 22.66 -13.06
N ALA A 301 -1.53 21.53 -13.58
CA ALA A 301 -2.81 21.42 -14.27
C ALA A 301 -4.01 21.26 -13.30
N GLY A 302 -3.81 21.43 -11.99
CA GLY A 302 -4.86 21.31 -10.98
C GLY A 302 -5.37 19.89 -10.75
N LYS A 303 -4.63 18.87 -11.19
CA LYS A 303 -4.99 17.46 -10.99
C LYS A 303 -4.64 17.01 -9.57
N LYS A 304 -5.54 16.21 -9.00
CA LYS A 304 -5.40 15.68 -7.64
C LYS A 304 -4.72 14.34 -7.65
N ILE A 305 -3.54 14.28 -7.05
CA ILE A 305 -2.76 13.04 -6.90
C ILE A 305 -2.81 12.59 -5.45
N CYS A 306 -3.05 11.29 -5.23
CA CYS A 306 -3.23 10.74 -3.90
C CYS A 306 -2.41 9.45 -3.70
N LEU A 307 -2.06 9.21 -2.44
CA LEU A 307 -1.53 7.97 -1.93
C LEU A 307 -2.68 7.15 -1.31
N CYS A 308 -2.71 5.85 -1.56
CA CYS A 308 -3.54 4.89 -0.84
C CYS A 308 -2.69 4.10 0.17
N PRO A 309 -2.54 4.54 1.43
CA PRO A 309 -1.67 3.88 2.39
C PRO A 309 -2.13 2.47 2.77
N ARG A 310 -3.38 2.14 2.50
CA ARG A 310 -3.95 0.81 2.76
C ARG A 310 -3.54 -0.24 1.73
N VAL A 311 -3.10 0.18 0.56
CA VAL A 311 -2.48 -0.69 -0.44
C VAL A 311 -0.97 -0.57 -0.28
N ARG A 312 -0.29 -1.68 -0.05
CA ARG A 312 1.15 -1.72 0.24
C ARG A 312 1.81 -2.71 -0.68
N ILE A 313 2.77 -2.23 -1.46
CA ILE A 313 3.48 -3.05 -2.44
C ILE A 313 4.96 -3.19 -2.08
N GLY A 314 5.55 -4.30 -2.51
CA GLY A 314 6.97 -4.58 -2.35
C GLY A 314 7.82 -3.85 -3.39
N HIS A 315 9.09 -3.61 -3.05
CA HIS A 315 10.10 -3.06 -3.95
C HIS A 315 11.29 -4.01 -3.97
N LEU A 316 11.56 -4.64 -5.10
CA LEU A 316 12.68 -5.56 -5.26
C LEU A 316 14.01 -4.80 -5.30
N GLN A 317 15.01 -5.36 -4.65
CA GLN A 317 16.34 -4.77 -4.61
C GLN A 317 17.41 -5.85 -4.47
N ASN A 318 18.61 -5.56 -4.95
CA ASN A 318 19.76 -6.42 -4.79
C ASN A 318 20.39 -6.25 -3.42
N VAL A 319 20.87 -7.37 -2.87
CA VAL A 319 21.65 -7.41 -1.65
C VAL A 319 22.89 -8.29 -1.86
N VAL A 320 23.94 -8.05 -1.09
CA VAL A 320 25.10 -8.93 -0.99
C VAL A 320 25.01 -9.70 0.31
N THR A 321 25.13 -11.03 0.23
CA THR A 321 25.18 -11.88 1.42
C THR A 321 26.59 -12.44 1.61
N TRP A 322 27.18 -12.21 2.76
CA TRP A 322 28.53 -12.58 3.13
C TRP A 322 28.52 -13.70 4.16
N PRO A 323 29.43 -14.66 4.12
CA PRO A 323 29.66 -15.58 5.23
C PRO A 323 30.54 -14.91 6.29
N ALA A 324 30.08 -14.92 7.54
CA ALA A 324 30.94 -14.65 8.69
C ALA A 324 31.78 -15.87 9.03
N GLU A 325 32.74 -15.76 9.96
CA GLU A 325 33.62 -16.88 10.37
C GLU A 325 32.85 -18.10 10.91
N ASP A 326 31.73 -17.86 11.59
CA ASP A 326 30.82 -18.89 12.12
C ASP A 326 29.81 -19.41 11.07
N CYS A 327 30.00 -19.09 9.77
CA CYS A 327 29.09 -19.37 8.68
C CYS A 327 27.71 -18.70 8.78
N ARG A 328 27.51 -17.77 9.69
CA ARG A 328 26.32 -16.94 9.76
C ARG A 328 26.25 -16.01 8.53
N ALA A 329 25.06 -15.83 7.97
CA ALA A 329 24.84 -14.92 6.87
C ALA A 329 24.79 -13.45 7.35
N ILE A 330 25.55 -12.57 6.73
CA ILE A 330 25.47 -11.11 6.91
C ILE A 330 24.98 -10.51 5.60
N THR A 331 23.82 -9.89 5.61
CA THR A 331 23.21 -9.26 4.43
C THR A 331 23.46 -7.75 4.45
N GLN A 332 23.88 -7.22 3.31
CA GLN A 332 24.24 -5.81 3.14
C GLN A 332 23.58 -5.28 1.85
N TYR A 333 23.02 -4.08 1.90
CA TYR A 333 22.52 -3.41 0.70
C TYR A 333 23.69 -2.99 -0.21
N LEU A 334 23.43 -2.90 -1.51
CA LEU A 334 24.48 -2.53 -2.47
C LEU A 334 25.06 -1.13 -2.20
N THR A 335 24.25 -0.16 -1.84
CA THR A 335 24.71 1.18 -1.45
C THR A 335 25.65 1.13 -0.26
N GLU A 336 25.27 0.34 0.75
CA GLU A 336 26.12 0.16 1.93
C GLU A 336 27.45 -0.53 1.58
N TYR A 337 27.40 -1.53 0.69
CA TYR A 337 28.63 -2.15 0.18
C TYR A 337 29.53 -1.19 -0.58
N HIS A 338 28.95 -0.32 -1.41
CA HIS A 338 29.71 0.70 -2.15
C HIS A 338 30.34 1.74 -1.21
N ASP A 339 29.66 2.12 -0.15
CA ASP A 339 30.13 3.13 0.79
C ASP A 339 31.15 2.59 1.81
N LYS A 340 30.93 1.38 2.32
CA LYS A 340 31.68 0.81 3.44
C LYS A 340 32.56 -0.41 3.06
N GLY A 341 32.37 -0.97 1.86
CA GLY A 341 33.03 -2.20 1.44
C GLY A 341 32.49 -3.45 2.16
N ARG A 342 33.30 -4.51 2.18
CA ARG A 342 32.98 -5.77 2.83
C ARG A 342 32.90 -5.60 4.35
N PRO A 343 31.91 -6.22 5.05
CA PRO A 343 31.86 -6.23 6.50
C PRO A 343 33.12 -6.82 7.15
N ILE A 344 33.55 -6.25 8.24
CA ILE A 344 34.83 -6.63 8.89
C ILE A 344 34.81 -8.10 9.36
N GLU A 345 33.64 -8.58 9.81
CA GLU A 345 33.45 -9.98 10.24
C GLU A 345 33.54 -11.00 9.09
N CYS A 346 33.60 -10.52 7.86
CA CYS A 346 33.66 -11.34 6.65
C CYS A 346 35.01 -11.22 5.93
N MET A 347 35.97 -10.48 6.50
CA MET A 347 37.30 -10.35 5.87
C MET A 347 38.08 -11.66 5.96
N THR A 348 38.83 -11.94 4.90
CA THR A 348 39.79 -13.07 4.88
C THR A 348 41.09 -12.59 5.54
N PHE A 349 41.57 -13.31 6.52
CA PHE A 349 42.86 -13.05 7.17
C PHE A 349 43.96 -13.90 6.60
#